data_de4e3357cab17c864baae1c61d7f79d8
#
_entry.id   de4e3357cab17c864baae1c61d7f79d8
#
_cell.length_a   1.000
_cell.length_b   1.000
_cell.length_c   1.000
_cell.angle_alpha   90.00
_cell.angle_beta   90.00
_cell.angle_gamma   90.00
#
_symmetry.space_group_name_H-M   'P 1'
#
loop_
_entity.id
_entity.type
_entity.pdbx_description
1 polymer ?
#
loop_
_entity_poly.entity_id
_entity_poly.type
_entity_poly.pdbx_seq_one_letter_code
_entity_poly.pdbx_strand_id
1 'polypeptide(L)'
;MDHHALNIQITIKLFAAYQDSYGVPELQREFPNQTTVKGVLDSLIHEHPELETWRDVTRFGVNFKFVEADTLLKDGDEVVLIPPVSGG
;
A
#
# COMPACT_ATOMS: atom_id res chain seq x y z
N MET A 1 -25.07 15.62 -4.48
CA MET A 1 -24.68 14.71 -4.57
C MET A 1 -23.36 14.50 -4.36
N ASP A 2 -22.96 13.70 -3.72
CA ASP A 2 -21.81 13.55 -3.34
C ASP A 2 -21.23 12.42 -3.88
N HIS A 3 -20.33 12.48 -4.74
CA HIS A 3 -19.76 11.35 -5.34
C HIS A 3 -18.41 11.04 -4.82
N HIS A 4 -17.87 11.88 -3.99
CA HIS A 4 -16.55 11.61 -3.55
C HIS A 4 -16.50 10.49 -2.58
N ALA A 5 -17.61 10.03 -2.07
CA ALA A 5 -17.62 8.88 -1.19
C ALA A 5 -17.29 7.58 -1.91
N LEU A 6 -17.22 7.59 -3.23
CA LEU A 6 -16.90 6.39 -3.97
C LEU A 6 -15.41 6.07 -3.99
N ASN A 7 -14.57 7.06 -3.71
CA ASN A 7 -13.14 6.86 -3.74
C ASN A 7 -12.47 7.45 -2.51
N ILE A 8 -11.31 6.93 -2.20
CA ILE A 8 -10.53 7.41 -1.06
C ILE A 8 -9.14 7.75 -1.54
N GLN A 9 -8.50 8.72 -0.86
CA GLN A 9 -7.14 9.12 -1.15
C GLN A 9 -6.23 8.50 -0.13
N ILE A 10 -5.18 7.85 -0.56
CA ILE A 10 -4.26 7.14 0.32
C ILE A 10 -2.85 7.61 0.07
N THR A 11 -2.08 7.78 1.13
CA THR A 11 -0.65 8.00 1.04
C THR A 11 0.03 6.67 1.28
N ILE A 12 0.91 6.26 0.39
CA ILE A 12 1.60 4.98 0.50
C ILE A 12 3.07 5.25 0.71
N LYS A 13 3.60 4.83 1.86
CA LYS A 13 5.03 4.97 2.15
C LYS A 13 5.74 3.74 1.64
N LEU A 14 6.81 3.94 0.91
CA LEU A 14 7.53 2.86 0.25
C LEU A 14 8.91 2.69 0.84
N PHE A 15 9.31 1.44 1.05
CA PHE A 15 10.64 1.14 1.58
C PHE A 15 11.29 0.05 0.74
N ALA A 16 12.59 0.04 0.72
CA ALA A 16 13.40 -1.02 0.10
C ALA A 16 12.93 -1.30 -1.34
N ALA A 17 12.56 -2.53 -1.63
CA ALA A 17 12.20 -2.93 -2.99
C ALA A 17 11.06 -2.09 -3.57
N TYR A 18 10.09 -1.70 -2.74
CA TYR A 18 8.98 -0.89 -3.21
C TYR A 18 9.45 0.51 -3.60
N GLN A 19 10.32 1.09 -2.78
CA GLN A 19 10.87 2.39 -3.10
C GLN A 19 11.74 2.32 -4.36
N ASP A 20 12.49 1.23 -4.50
CA ASP A 20 13.36 1.08 -5.66
C ASP A 20 12.56 0.98 -6.95
N SER A 21 11.43 0.28 -6.93
CA SER A 21 10.62 0.13 -8.13
C SER A 21 9.96 1.42 -8.56
N TYR A 22 9.56 2.25 -7.62
CA TYR A 22 8.86 3.49 -7.96
C TYR A 22 9.78 4.70 -8.02
N GLY A 23 10.96 4.61 -7.45
CA GLY A 23 11.92 5.70 -7.48
C GLY A 23 11.59 6.86 -6.58
N VAL A 24 10.60 6.70 -5.71
CA VAL A 24 10.21 7.74 -4.75
C VAL A 24 9.87 7.09 -3.42
N PRO A 25 9.97 7.80 -2.32
CA PRO A 25 9.68 7.21 -1.01
C PRO A 25 8.21 7.15 -0.66
N GLU A 26 7.37 7.78 -1.45
CA GLU A 26 5.97 7.88 -1.11
C GLU A 26 5.13 8.15 -2.34
N LEU A 27 3.93 7.61 -2.37
CA LEU A 27 2.98 7.82 -3.45
C LEU A 27 1.66 8.32 -2.88
N GLN A 28 0.94 9.11 -3.69
CA GLN A 28 -0.42 9.49 -3.38
C GLN A 28 -1.28 8.80 -4.41
N ARG A 29 -2.23 7.99 -3.98
CA ARG A 29 -3.08 7.25 -4.90
C ARG A 29 -4.53 7.26 -4.46
N GLU A 30 -5.41 7.20 -5.42
CA GLU A 30 -6.83 7.14 -5.17
C GLU A 30 -7.31 5.72 -5.40
N PHE A 31 -8.14 5.19 -4.52
CA PHE A 31 -8.68 3.85 -4.64
C PHE A 31 -10.18 3.88 -4.41
N PRO A 32 -10.91 2.88 -4.88
CA PRO A 32 -12.32 2.81 -4.57
C PRO A 32 -12.55 2.65 -3.08
N ASN A 33 -13.67 3.14 -2.62
CA ASN A 33 -14.05 2.96 -1.22
C ASN A 33 -14.09 1.46 -0.92
N GLN A 34 -13.73 1.11 0.30
CA GLN A 34 -13.66 -0.28 0.75
C GLN A 34 -12.49 -1.07 0.18
N THR A 35 -11.46 -0.39 -0.29
CA THR A 35 -10.21 -1.06 -0.67
C THR A 35 -9.50 -1.49 0.60
N THR A 36 -8.93 -2.69 0.58
CA THR A 36 -8.15 -3.19 1.72
C THR A 36 -6.68 -2.86 1.51
N VAL A 37 -5.89 -3.03 2.56
CA VAL A 37 -4.45 -2.84 2.46
C VAL A 37 -3.87 -3.77 1.42
N LYS A 38 -4.36 -5.03 1.39
CA LYS A 38 -3.92 -5.99 0.39
C LYS A 38 -4.25 -5.49 -1.01
N GLY A 39 -5.39 -4.85 -1.17
CA GLY A 39 -5.80 -4.30 -2.46
C GLY A 39 -4.83 -3.23 -2.95
N VAL A 40 -4.28 -2.43 -2.03
CA VAL A 40 -3.27 -1.45 -2.39
C VAL A 40 -2.02 -2.17 -2.91
N LEU A 41 -1.57 -3.20 -2.19
CA LEU A 41 -0.39 -3.95 -2.62
C LEU A 41 -0.63 -4.62 -3.98
N ASP A 42 -1.81 -5.19 -4.19
CA ASP A 42 -2.14 -5.82 -5.46
C ASP A 42 -2.03 -4.81 -6.61
N SER A 43 -2.47 -3.59 -6.38
CA SER A 43 -2.40 -2.54 -7.39
C SER A 43 -0.96 -2.20 -7.73
N LEU A 44 -0.09 -2.12 -6.73
CA LEU A 44 1.31 -1.80 -6.97
C LEU A 44 2.02 -2.94 -7.69
N ILE A 45 1.70 -4.19 -7.36
CA ILE A 45 2.30 -5.33 -8.03
C ILE A 45 1.82 -5.40 -9.49
N HIS A 46 0.59 -4.99 -9.73
CA HIS A 46 0.09 -4.95 -11.10
C HIS A 46 0.92 -3.97 -11.93
N GLU A 47 1.30 -2.84 -11.35
CA GLU A 47 2.11 -1.84 -12.04
C GLU A 47 3.57 -2.27 -12.16
N HIS A 48 4.08 -2.98 -11.16
CA HIS A 48 5.46 -3.43 -11.13
C HIS A 48 5.52 -4.91 -10.77
N PRO A 49 5.32 -5.80 -11.76
CA PRO A 49 5.24 -7.23 -11.48
C PRO A 49 6.46 -7.84 -10.79
N GLU A 50 7.59 -7.17 -10.86
CA GLU A 50 8.77 -7.66 -10.16
C GLU A 50 8.56 -7.66 -8.64
N LEU A 51 7.58 -6.92 -8.14
CA LEU A 51 7.30 -6.87 -6.72
C LEU A 51 6.53 -8.10 -6.23
N GLU A 52 6.07 -8.94 -7.15
CA GLU A 52 5.32 -10.14 -6.78
C GLU A 52 6.10 -11.03 -5.80
N THR A 53 7.42 -11.04 -5.91
CA THR A 53 8.24 -11.85 -5.05
C THR A 53 8.12 -11.46 -3.58
N TRP A 54 7.66 -10.24 -3.28
CA TRP A 54 7.55 -9.76 -1.91
C TRP A 54 6.14 -9.88 -1.36
N ARG A 55 5.19 -10.29 -2.17
CA ARG A 55 3.77 -10.30 -1.80
C ARG A 55 3.48 -10.99 -0.48
N ASP A 56 3.98 -12.19 -0.30
CA ASP A 56 3.62 -12.99 0.85
C ASP A 56 4.40 -12.66 2.12
N VAL A 57 5.42 -11.85 2.00
CA VAL A 57 6.30 -11.54 3.13
C VAL A 57 6.27 -10.07 3.52
N THR A 58 5.45 -9.27 2.86
CA THR A 58 5.32 -7.86 3.17
C THR A 58 4.39 -7.68 4.38
N ARG A 59 4.80 -6.82 5.29
CA ARG A 59 3.95 -6.47 6.41
C ARG A 59 3.29 -5.15 6.15
N PHE A 60 2.13 -4.94 6.74
CA PHE A 60 1.34 -3.74 6.49
C PHE A 60 1.20 -2.89 7.74
N GLY A 61 1.29 -1.58 7.54
CA GLY A 61 0.98 -0.64 8.60
C GLY A 61 -0.02 0.38 8.09
N VAL A 62 -0.91 0.82 8.94
CA VAL A 62 -1.85 1.89 8.62
C VAL A 62 -1.85 2.86 9.78
N ASN A 63 -1.53 4.11 9.49
CA ASN A 63 -1.50 5.16 10.50
C ASN A 63 -0.67 4.75 11.73
N PHE A 64 0.52 4.23 11.44
CA PHE A 64 1.51 3.84 12.44
C PHE A 64 1.16 2.61 13.27
N LYS A 65 0.25 1.76 12.81
CA LYS A 65 -0.06 0.52 13.49
C LYS A 65 0.04 -0.63 12.50
N PHE A 66 0.58 -1.75 12.95
CA PHE A 66 0.60 -2.94 12.11
C PHE A 66 -0.82 -3.48 11.99
N VAL A 67 -1.20 -3.88 10.81
CA VAL A 67 -2.56 -4.37 10.55
C VAL A 67 -2.53 -5.60 9.67
N GLU A 68 -3.65 -6.30 9.60
CA GLU A 68 -3.79 -7.47 8.76
C GLU A 68 -4.10 -7.06 7.33
N ALA A 69 -3.84 -7.96 6.41
CA ALA A 69 -3.99 -7.71 4.98
C ALA A 69 -5.41 -7.30 4.56
N ASP A 70 -6.40 -7.77 5.29
CA ASP A 70 -7.80 -7.49 4.95
C ASP A 70 -8.36 -6.24 5.65
N THR A 71 -7.51 -5.42 6.23
CA THR A 71 -7.94 -4.20 6.89
C THR A 71 -8.48 -3.22 5.85
N LEU A 72 -9.67 -2.70 6.10
CA LEU A 72 -10.28 -1.71 5.20
C LEU A 72 -9.67 -0.35 5.42
N LEU A 73 -9.46 0.37 4.36
CA LEU A 73 -8.86 1.70 4.42
C LEU A 73 -9.92 2.80 4.35
N LYS A 74 -9.55 3.95 4.87
CA LYS A 74 -10.41 5.12 4.86
C LYS A 74 -9.70 6.26 4.17
N ASP A 75 -10.45 7.23 3.71
CA ASP A 75 -9.90 8.40 3.07
C ASP A 75 -8.88 9.06 4.00
N GLY A 76 -7.73 9.36 3.48
CA GLY A 76 -6.66 10.01 4.25
C GLY A 76 -5.72 9.08 4.98
N ASP A 77 -5.95 7.78 4.91
CA ASP A 77 -5.07 6.85 5.61
C ASP A 77 -3.66 6.84 5.02
N GLU A 78 -2.69 6.55 5.87
CA GLU A 78 -1.32 6.41 5.45
C GLU A 78 -0.97 4.93 5.54
N VAL A 79 -0.62 4.31 4.44
CA VAL A 79 -0.29 2.90 4.36
C VAL A 79 1.22 2.75 4.24
N VAL A 80 1.78 1.81 4.97
CA VAL A 80 3.20 1.51 4.89
C VAL A 80 3.34 0.07 4.44
N LEU A 81 4.16 -0.17 3.42
CA LEU A 81 4.45 -1.52 2.95
C LEU A 81 5.88 -1.84 3.34
N ILE A 82 6.05 -2.83 4.21
CA ILE A 82 7.34 -3.12 4.80
C ILE A 82 7.79 -4.50 4.36
N PRO A 83 8.72 -4.59 3.41
CA PRO A 83 9.27 -5.89 3.04
C PRO A 83 10.25 -6.33 4.12
N PRO A 84 10.60 -7.62 4.18
CA PRO A 84 11.55 -8.07 5.17
C PRO A 84 12.92 -7.49 4.88
N VAL A 85 13.67 -7.19 5.93
CA VAL A 85 15.03 -6.76 5.74
C VAL A 85 15.86 -7.98 5.44
N SER A 86 16.75 -7.87 4.48
CA SER A 86 17.56 -9.00 4.20
C SER A 86 18.53 -9.06 5.34
N GLY A 87 18.73 -10.18 5.79
CA GLY A 87 19.45 -10.47 6.88
C GLY A 87 20.80 -10.05 6.82
N GLY A 88 21.06 -9.33 6.78
CA GLY A 88 22.32 -8.85 6.70
C GLY A 88 23.23 -8.94 7.30
#